data_2e79fd22c6b3c6a08095534dec4189bc
#
_entry.id   2e79fd22c6b3c6a08095534dec4189bc
#
_cell.length_a   1.000
_cell.length_b   1.000
_cell.length_c   1.000
_cell.angle_alpha   90.00
_cell.angle_beta   90.00
_cell.angle_gamma   90.00
#
_symmetry.space_group_name_H-M   'P 1'
#
loop_
_entity.id
_entity.type
_entity.pdbx_description
1 polymer ?
#
loop_
_entity_poly.entity_id
_entity_poly.type
_entity_poly.pdbx_seq_one_letter_code
_entity_poly.pdbx_strand_id
1 'polypeptide(L)'
;AEAGFDMLELHAAHGYLLSAFISPLTNKRQDEYGGSLENRMRFPLKVFDAMRAVWPEGRPMSVRISSTDWHEDGLSPDDAVAIASMLKDHGVDLVDVSAGQTSVEAKPVYGRMFQTPFSDRIRNEVGIATMAVGNIYETDHANSILMAGRADLTALARPHLSDPFWTLHAAASLNYREQPWPKQYEAGQAQYIRNLEKAMDMAQMA
;
A
#
# COMPACT_ATOMS: atom_id res chain seq x y z
N ALA A 1 -15.67 -1.70 -13.82
CA ALA A 1 -15.88 -0.56 -14.71
C ALA A 1 -17.32 -0.06 -14.65
N GLU A 2 -18.33 -0.91 -14.86
CA GLU A 2 -19.76 -0.54 -14.86
C GLU A 2 -20.23 0.05 -13.51
N ALA A 3 -19.69 -0.43 -12.39
CA ALA A 3 -19.96 0.09 -11.05
C ALA A 3 -19.33 1.46 -10.75
N GLY A 4 -18.59 2.06 -11.71
CA GLY A 4 -18.00 3.39 -11.56
C GLY A 4 -16.64 3.46 -10.86
N PHE A 5 -16.00 2.32 -10.58
CA PHE A 5 -14.65 2.33 -10.01
C PHE A 5 -13.60 2.76 -11.03
N ASP A 6 -12.63 3.56 -10.61
CA ASP A 6 -11.55 4.10 -11.44
C ASP A 6 -10.26 3.27 -11.35
N MET A 7 -10.08 2.51 -10.28
CA MET A 7 -8.93 1.64 -10.04
C MET A 7 -9.39 0.28 -9.52
N LEU A 8 -8.65 -0.77 -9.83
CA LEU A 8 -8.87 -2.13 -9.34
C LEU A 8 -7.61 -2.65 -8.66
N GLU A 9 -7.77 -3.28 -7.49
CA GLU A 9 -6.66 -3.92 -6.79
C GLU A 9 -6.86 -5.42 -6.68
N LEU A 10 -5.86 -6.19 -7.15
CA LEU A 10 -5.79 -7.63 -6.95
C LEU A 10 -5.12 -7.93 -5.61
N HIS A 11 -5.83 -8.62 -4.72
CA HIS A 11 -5.29 -8.98 -3.42
C HIS A 11 -4.50 -10.29 -3.50
N ALA A 12 -3.17 -10.19 -3.40
CA ALA A 12 -2.23 -11.31 -3.43
C ALA A 12 -1.39 -11.41 -2.13
N ALA A 13 -1.96 -10.98 -1.00
CA ALA A 13 -1.29 -10.88 0.29
C ALA A 13 -2.01 -11.67 1.40
N HIS A 14 -1.42 -11.70 2.60
CA HIS A 14 -2.01 -12.01 3.89
C HIS A 14 -2.57 -13.44 4.03
N GLY A 15 -1.95 -14.43 3.37
CA GLY A 15 -2.36 -15.84 3.47
C GLY A 15 -3.62 -16.20 2.72
N TYR A 16 -4.25 -15.26 1.97
CA TYR A 16 -5.40 -15.55 1.13
C TYR A 16 -5.00 -16.30 -0.14
N LEU A 17 -5.96 -16.62 -1.02
CA LEU A 17 -5.78 -17.57 -2.11
C LEU A 17 -4.49 -17.36 -2.91
N LEU A 18 -4.25 -16.16 -3.43
CA LEU A 18 -3.06 -15.91 -4.26
C LEU A 18 -1.78 -15.92 -3.42
N SER A 19 -1.82 -15.33 -2.23
CA SER A 19 -0.71 -15.39 -1.28
C SER A 19 -0.35 -16.84 -0.92
N ALA A 20 -1.35 -17.72 -0.79
CA ALA A 20 -1.13 -19.13 -0.52
C ALA A 20 -0.42 -19.87 -1.65
N PHE A 21 -0.53 -19.42 -2.90
CA PHE A 21 0.30 -19.89 -4.00
C PHE A 21 1.72 -19.31 -3.96
N ILE A 22 1.86 -18.06 -3.57
CA ILE A 22 3.15 -17.34 -3.61
C ILE A 22 4.09 -17.81 -2.49
N SER A 23 3.58 -17.93 -1.26
CA SER A 23 4.40 -18.27 -0.10
C SER A 23 4.86 -19.74 -0.11
N PRO A 24 6.16 -20.02 0.12
CA PRO A 24 6.66 -21.38 0.26
C PRO A 24 6.20 -22.05 1.56
N LEU A 25 5.69 -21.29 2.54
CA LEU A 25 5.12 -21.86 3.78
C LEU A 25 3.83 -22.61 3.50
N THR A 26 3.03 -22.13 2.57
CA THR A 26 1.70 -22.68 2.24
C THR A 26 1.68 -23.48 0.94
N ASN A 27 2.50 -23.10 -0.05
CA ASN A 27 2.56 -23.82 -1.32
C ASN A 27 3.57 -24.96 -1.26
N LYS A 28 3.08 -26.17 -1.03
CA LYS A 28 3.87 -27.42 -1.04
C LYS A 28 3.67 -28.25 -2.31
N ARG A 29 3.16 -27.62 -3.38
CA ARG A 29 2.91 -28.27 -4.68
C ARG A 29 4.22 -28.69 -5.35
N GLN A 30 4.15 -29.77 -6.13
CA GLN A 30 5.27 -30.31 -6.90
C GLN A 30 5.03 -30.27 -8.41
N ASP A 31 3.96 -29.59 -8.83
CA ASP A 31 3.63 -29.34 -10.23
C ASP A 31 4.12 -27.97 -10.71
N GLU A 32 3.69 -27.55 -11.90
CA GLU A 32 4.08 -26.27 -12.52
C GLU A 32 3.68 -25.01 -11.73
N TYR A 33 2.94 -25.14 -10.63
CA TYR A 33 2.50 -24.05 -9.74
C TYR A 33 3.20 -24.05 -8.38
N GLY A 34 4.22 -24.91 -8.19
CA GLY A 34 4.95 -25.04 -6.94
C GLY A 34 6.46 -25.07 -7.13
N GLY A 35 7.21 -25.09 -6.04
CA GLY A 35 8.67 -25.11 -6.05
C GLY A 35 9.27 -23.72 -6.23
N SER A 36 9.83 -23.38 -7.41
CA SER A 36 10.47 -22.08 -7.65
C SER A 36 9.51 -20.89 -7.53
N LEU A 37 10.05 -19.69 -7.31
CA LEU A 37 9.25 -18.47 -7.20
C LEU A 37 8.44 -18.22 -8.49
N GLU A 38 9.04 -18.45 -9.66
CA GLU A 38 8.40 -18.30 -10.97
C GLU A 38 7.17 -19.23 -11.09
N ASN A 39 7.31 -20.47 -10.64
CA ASN A 39 6.21 -21.44 -10.64
C ASN A 39 5.10 -21.01 -9.67
N ARG A 40 5.47 -20.57 -8.46
CA ARG A 40 4.50 -20.08 -7.47
C ARG A 40 3.77 -18.81 -7.93
N MET A 41 4.43 -17.96 -8.73
CA MET A 41 3.83 -16.75 -9.32
C MET A 41 2.95 -17.06 -10.55
N ARG A 42 3.08 -18.21 -11.19
CA ARG A 42 2.35 -18.56 -12.41
C ARG A 42 0.83 -18.40 -12.29
N PHE A 43 0.24 -18.85 -11.20
CA PHE A 43 -1.22 -18.70 -11.01
C PHE A 43 -1.62 -17.25 -10.69
N PRO A 44 -0.99 -16.53 -9.75
CA PRO A 44 -1.25 -15.11 -9.53
C PRO A 44 -1.15 -14.25 -10.79
N LEU A 45 -0.14 -14.47 -11.63
CA LEU A 45 0.03 -13.74 -12.89
C LEU A 45 -1.08 -14.07 -13.90
N LYS A 46 -1.46 -15.35 -14.04
CA LYS A 46 -2.62 -15.72 -14.87
C LYS A 46 -3.91 -15.04 -14.44
N VAL A 47 -4.13 -14.91 -13.12
CA VAL A 47 -5.31 -14.18 -12.59
C VAL A 47 -5.23 -12.71 -12.92
N PHE A 48 -4.07 -12.08 -12.72
CA PHE A 48 -3.86 -10.68 -13.07
C PHE A 48 -4.11 -10.43 -14.56
N ASP A 49 -3.52 -11.22 -15.45
CA ASP A 49 -3.65 -11.09 -16.90
C ASP A 49 -5.12 -11.22 -17.35
N ALA A 50 -5.85 -12.18 -16.76
CA ALA A 50 -7.28 -12.37 -17.06
C ALA A 50 -8.12 -11.16 -16.60
N MET A 51 -7.78 -10.55 -15.47
CA MET A 51 -8.45 -9.33 -14.99
C MET A 51 -8.07 -8.13 -15.86
N ARG A 52 -6.77 -7.97 -16.18
CA ARG A 52 -6.28 -6.88 -17.03
C ARG A 52 -6.93 -6.89 -18.40
N ALA A 53 -7.14 -8.07 -18.97
CA ALA A 53 -7.74 -8.23 -20.30
C ALA A 53 -9.19 -7.68 -20.40
N VAL A 54 -9.92 -7.58 -19.29
CA VAL A 54 -11.31 -7.07 -19.24
C VAL A 54 -11.44 -5.72 -18.55
N TRP A 55 -10.37 -5.25 -17.90
CA TRP A 55 -10.35 -3.93 -17.26
C TRP A 55 -9.94 -2.87 -18.28
N PRO A 56 -10.59 -1.69 -18.34
CA PRO A 56 -10.26 -0.66 -19.31
C PRO A 56 -8.78 -0.27 -19.29
N GLU A 57 -8.14 -0.19 -20.43
CA GLU A 57 -6.71 0.09 -20.59
C GLU A 57 -6.27 1.41 -19.90
N GLY A 58 -7.11 2.44 -20.00
CA GLY A 58 -6.85 3.75 -19.39
C GLY A 58 -7.10 3.82 -17.87
N ARG A 59 -7.44 2.69 -17.20
CA ARG A 59 -7.66 2.63 -15.75
C ARG A 59 -6.60 1.79 -15.07
N PRO A 60 -5.98 2.28 -13.98
CA PRO A 60 -4.90 1.57 -13.31
C PRO A 60 -5.39 0.29 -12.63
N MET A 61 -4.46 -0.66 -12.52
CA MET A 61 -4.59 -1.86 -11.69
C MET A 61 -3.39 -1.99 -10.78
N SER A 62 -3.65 -2.14 -9.49
CA SER A 62 -2.64 -2.47 -8.48
C SER A 62 -2.70 -3.94 -8.07
N VAL A 63 -1.60 -4.38 -7.47
CA VAL A 63 -1.54 -5.68 -6.79
C VAL A 63 -1.01 -5.47 -5.37
N ARG A 64 -1.75 -5.96 -4.37
CA ARG A 64 -1.29 -5.97 -3.00
C ARG A 64 -0.56 -7.27 -2.69
N ILE A 65 0.67 -7.16 -2.17
CA ILE A 65 1.53 -8.29 -1.83
C ILE A 65 1.94 -8.30 -0.36
N SER A 66 2.33 -9.47 0.16
CA SER A 66 3.11 -9.59 1.39
C SER A 66 4.60 -9.62 1.03
N SER A 67 5.34 -8.59 1.44
CA SER A 67 6.76 -8.44 1.11
C SER A 67 7.69 -9.34 1.93
N THR A 68 7.17 -9.94 2.99
CA THR A 68 7.84 -10.95 3.80
C THR A 68 6.78 -11.71 4.60
N ASP A 69 7.04 -12.97 4.87
CA ASP A 69 6.21 -13.76 5.78
C ASP A 69 6.63 -13.62 7.26
N TRP A 70 7.70 -12.87 7.54
CA TRP A 70 8.30 -12.76 8.87
C TRP A 70 8.69 -14.12 9.46
N HIS A 71 9.10 -15.04 8.60
CA HIS A 71 9.49 -16.41 8.91
C HIS A 71 10.70 -16.80 8.06
N GLU A 72 11.67 -17.55 8.63
CA GLU A 72 12.93 -17.90 7.95
C GLU A 72 12.74 -18.72 6.68
N ASP A 73 11.73 -19.62 6.66
CA ASP A 73 11.40 -20.45 5.49
C ASP A 73 10.32 -19.82 4.60
N GLY A 74 9.91 -18.59 4.88
CA GLY A 74 8.86 -17.88 4.16
C GLY A 74 9.39 -16.97 3.06
N LEU A 75 8.50 -16.13 2.52
CA LEU A 75 8.90 -15.07 1.60
C LEU A 75 9.86 -14.10 2.27
N SER A 76 10.96 -13.81 1.57
CA SER A 76 11.95 -12.81 1.94
C SER A 76 11.66 -11.46 1.24
N PRO A 77 12.27 -10.36 1.71
CA PRO A 77 12.22 -9.09 0.99
C PRO A 77 12.85 -9.14 -0.41
N ASP A 78 13.80 -10.07 -0.66
CA ASP A 78 14.37 -10.27 -2.00
C ASP A 78 13.36 -10.93 -2.93
N ASP A 79 12.59 -11.91 -2.44
CA ASP A 79 11.47 -12.48 -3.20
C ASP A 79 10.44 -11.40 -3.56
N ALA A 80 10.16 -10.46 -2.65
CA ALA A 80 9.21 -9.38 -2.92
C ALA A 80 9.68 -8.45 -4.05
N VAL A 81 10.96 -8.15 -4.13
CA VAL A 81 11.54 -7.40 -5.27
C VAL A 81 11.39 -8.19 -6.58
N ALA A 82 11.67 -9.49 -6.57
CA ALA A 82 11.50 -10.36 -7.74
C ALA A 82 10.02 -10.46 -8.15
N ILE A 83 9.10 -10.62 -7.20
CA ILE A 83 7.63 -10.60 -7.43
C ILE A 83 7.22 -9.29 -8.09
N ALA A 84 7.67 -8.15 -7.55
CA ALA A 84 7.34 -6.83 -8.09
C ALA A 84 7.88 -6.63 -9.51
N SER A 85 9.06 -7.18 -9.83
CA SER A 85 9.59 -7.19 -11.20
C SER A 85 8.70 -7.99 -12.15
N MET A 86 8.27 -9.21 -11.77
CA MET A 86 7.37 -10.02 -12.57
C MET A 86 6.01 -9.31 -12.78
N LEU A 87 5.47 -8.66 -11.74
CA LEU A 87 4.23 -7.89 -11.83
C LEU A 87 4.37 -6.71 -12.79
N LYS A 88 5.48 -5.99 -12.74
CA LYS A 88 5.79 -4.90 -13.67
C LYS A 88 5.83 -5.38 -15.12
N ASP A 89 6.48 -6.52 -15.39
CA ASP A 89 6.57 -7.11 -16.73
C ASP A 89 5.19 -7.52 -17.28
N HIS A 90 4.22 -7.79 -16.41
CA HIS A 90 2.82 -8.06 -16.76
C HIS A 90 1.94 -6.80 -16.84
N GLY A 91 2.50 -5.60 -16.63
CA GLY A 91 1.79 -4.33 -16.76
C GLY A 91 0.97 -3.93 -15.53
N VAL A 92 1.43 -4.29 -14.34
CA VAL A 92 0.91 -3.74 -13.08
C VAL A 92 1.34 -2.27 -12.95
N ASP A 93 0.39 -1.39 -12.63
CA ASP A 93 0.64 0.05 -12.54
C ASP A 93 1.23 0.45 -11.19
N LEU A 94 0.86 -0.27 -10.11
CA LEU A 94 1.27 0.05 -8.74
C LEU A 94 1.26 -1.20 -7.85
N VAL A 95 2.25 -1.31 -6.96
CA VAL A 95 2.29 -2.37 -5.93
C VAL A 95 1.91 -1.78 -4.56
N ASP A 96 0.85 -2.30 -3.95
CA ASP A 96 0.51 -2.03 -2.54
C ASP A 96 1.32 -2.98 -1.65
N VAL A 97 2.23 -2.40 -0.86
CA VAL A 97 3.31 -3.12 -0.19
C VAL A 97 2.98 -3.36 1.28
N SER A 98 2.44 -4.54 1.56
CA SER A 98 2.15 -5.03 2.91
C SER A 98 3.14 -6.12 3.35
N ALA A 99 2.89 -6.80 4.48
CA ALA A 99 3.72 -7.89 4.98
C ALA A 99 2.95 -8.85 5.90
N GLY A 100 3.39 -10.10 5.93
CA GLY A 100 2.97 -11.11 6.90
C GLY A 100 1.56 -11.64 6.71
N GLN A 101 1.00 -12.13 7.84
CA GLN A 101 -0.33 -12.74 7.95
C GLN A 101 -0.46 -14.12 7.26
N THR A 102 0.66 -14.76 6.92
CA THR A 102 0.69 -16.07 6.26
C THR A 102 0.79 -17.21 7.27
N SER A 103 1.53 -17.03 8.36
CA SER A 103 1.77 -18.02 9.40
C SER A 103 1.54 -17.44 10.79
N VAL A 104 1.04 -18.28 11.70
CA VAL A 104 0.95 -17.96 13.14
C VAL A 104 2.31 -17.96 13.83
N GLU A 105 3.32 -18.56 13.23
CA GLU A 105 4.70 -18.61 13.71
C GLU A 105 5.52 -17.37 13.28
N ALA A 106 4.93 -16.49 12.48
CA ALA A 106 5.56 -15.26 12.04
C ALA A 106 6.01 -14.39 13.22
N LYS A 107 7.19 -13.79 13.09
CA LYS A 107 7.79 -12.92 14.12
C LYS A 107 7.97 -11.48 13.58
N PRO A 108 6.88 -10.75 13.36
CA PRO A 108 6.97 -9.41 12.80
C PRO A 108 7.62 -8.43 13.77
N VAL A 109 8.45 -7.55 13.22
CA VAL A 109 9.03 -6.42 13.96
C VAL A 109 8.15 -5.20 13.73
N TYR A 110 7.25 -4.94 14.67
CA TYR A 110 6.34 -3.79 14.60
C TYR A 110 7.02 -2.48 15.00
N GLY A 111 6.53 -1.38 14.47
CA GLY A 111 6.97 -0.03 14.76
C GLY A 111 6.21 0.97 13.90
N ARG A 112 6.53 2.26 14.01
CA ARG A 112 5.99 3.28 13.10
C ARG A 112 6.50 3.02 11.69
N MET A 113 5.59 3.02 10.69
CA MET A 113 5.94 2.86 9.27
C MET A 113 6.74 1.57 8.98
N PHE A 114 6.51 0.49 9.75
CA PHE A 114 7.38 -0.70 9.79
C PHE A 114 7.47 -1.46 8.46
N GLN A 115 6.53 -1.26 7.55
CA GLN A 115 6.55 -1.87 6.20
C GLN A 115 7.15 -0.94 5.14
N THR A 116 7.39 0.33 5.44
CA THR A 116 7.96 1.31 4.50
C THR A 116 9.33 0.90 3.93
N PRO A 117 10.24 0.21 4.65
CA PRO A 117 11.49 -0.27 4.04
C PRO A 117 11.27 -1.20 2.84
N PHE A 118 10.16 -1.93 2.79
CA PHE A 118 9.85 -2.82 1.66
C PHE A 118 9.33 -2.04 0.45
N SER A 119 8.46 -1.04 0.66
CA SER A 119 8.00 -0.18 -0.43
C SER A 119 9.15 0.64 -1.02
N ASP A 120 10.06 1.11 -0.18
CA ASP A 120 11.28 1.81 -0.55
C ASP A 120 12.15 0.95 -1.49
N ARG A 121 12.44 -0.28 -1.09
CA ARG A 121 13.22 -1.22 -1.91
C ARG A 121 12.55 -1.49 -3.26
N ILE A 122 11.28 -1.89 -3.25
CA ILE A 122 10.55 -2.22 -4.49
C ILE A 122 10.52 -1.01 -5.42
N ARG A 123 10.20 0.17 -4.90
CA ARG A 123 10.16 1.40 -5.70
C ARG A 123 11.50 1.70 -6.36
N ASN A 124 12.57 1.66 -5.60
CA ASN A 124 13.89 2.13 -6.05
C ASN A 124 14.71 1.05 -6.77
N GLU A 125 14.51 -0.23 -6.47
CA GLU A 125 15.21 -1.32 -7.15
C GLU A 125 14.49 -1.76 -8.45
N VAL A 126 13.15 -1.81 -8.45
CA VAL A 126 12.35 -2.24 -9.61
C VAL A 126 11.93 -1.06 -10.49
N GLY A 127 11.77 0.13 -9.91
CA GLY A 127 11.28 1.30 -10.63
C GLY A 127 9.80 1.16 -11.03
N ILE A 128 8.96 0.64 -10.13
CA ILE A 128 7.51 0.59 -10.23
C ILE A 128 6.91 1.47 -9.13
N ALA A 129 5.76 2.12 -9.40
CA ALA A 129 5.07 2.89 -8.38
C ALA A 129 4.65 2.00 -7.21
N THR A 130 4.76 2.52 -5.98
CA THR A 130 4.41 1.78 -4.76
C THR A 130 3.47 2.56 -3.86
N MET A 131 2.67 1.83 -3.09
CA MET A 131 1.87 2.35 -2.01
C MET A 131 2.35 1.73 -0.69
N ALA A 132 2.78 2.57 0.26
CA ALA A 132 3.20 2.14 1.58
C ALA A 132 2.00 2.04 2.53
N VAL A 133 1.91 0.95 3.26
CA VAL A 133 0.91 0.72 4.30
C VAL A 133 1.60 0.19 5.57
N GLY A 134 1.00 0.36 6.72
CA GLY A 134 1.46 -0.26 7.97
C GLY A 134 1.93 0.76 9.02
N ASN A 135 1.06 0.98 10.00
CA ASN A 135 1.28 1.89 11.12
C ASN A 135 1.69 3.32 10.71
N ILE A 136 1.07 3.82 9.65
CA ILE A 136 1.09 5.22 9.20
C ILE A 136 -0.17 5.85 9.78
N TYR A 137 -0.04 6.83 10.69
CA TYR A 137 -1.20 7.42 11.39
C TYR A 137 -1.07 8.93 11.63
N GLU A 138 0.13 9.49 11.51
CA GLU A 138 0.37 10.93 11.58
C GLU A 138 0.63 11.51 10.20
N THR A 139 0.30 12.77 9.98
CA THR A 139 0.55 13.50 8.73
C THR A 139 2.04 13.47 8.36
N ASP A 140 2.91 13.66 9.35
CA ASP A 140 4.37 13.65 9.15
C ASP A 140 4.89 12.27 8.72
N HIS A 141 4.25 11.16 9.16
CA HIS A 141 4.59 9.83 8.66
C HIS A 141 4.36 9.74 7.15
N ALA A 142 3.16 10.11 6.69
CA ALA A 142 2.82 10.09 5.27
C ALA A 142 3.74 11.02 4.47
N ASN A 143 3.91 12.26 4.93
CA ASN A 143 4.72 13.27 4.26
C ASN A 143 6.19 12.83 4.16
N SER A 144 6.78 12.30 5.23
CA SER A 144 8.18 11.83 5.23
C SER A 144 8.42 10.67 4.27
N ILE A 145 7.45 9.74 4.14
CA ILE A 145 7.53 8.62 3.18
C ILE A 145 7.56 9.15 1.74
N LEU A 146 6.62 10.03 1.41
CA LEU A 146 6.46 10.57 0.06
C LEU A 146 7.63 11.48 -0.33
N MET A 147 8.01 12.41 0.53
CA MET A 147 9.08 13.36 0.26
C MET A 147 10.46 12.73 0.18
N ALA A 148 10.69 11.63 0.90
CA ALA A 148 11.93 10.85 0.79
C ALA A 148 11.94 9.88 -0.41
N GLY A 149 10.89 9.82 -1.23
CA GLY A 149 10.79 8.92 -2.37
C GLY A 149 10.75 7.44 -2.00
N ARG A 150 10.18 7.11 -0.84
CA ARG A 150 10.10 5.74 -0.33
C ARG A 150 8.82 5.02 -0.77
N ALA A 151 7.84 5.76 -1.21
CA ALA A 151 6.62 5.32 -1.87
C ALA A 151 6.03 6.48 -2.68
N ASP A 152 5.09 6.19 -3.58
CA ASP A 152 4.35 7.18 -4.36
C ASP A 152 3.01 7.52 -3.71
N LEU A 153 2.44 6.55 -2.98
CA LEU A 153 1.20 6.72 -2.21
C LEU A 153 1.35 6.13 -0.80
N THR A 154 0.46 6.53 0.09
CA THR A 154 0.29 5.92 1.41
C THR A 154 -1.14 5.45 1.62
N ALA A 155 -1.31 4.25 2.19
CA ALA A 155 -2.61 3.68 2.53
C ALA A 155 -2.83 3.72 4.04
N LEU A 156 -3.97 4.28 4.44
CA LEU A 156 -4.38 4.41 5.83
C LEU A 156 -5.75 3.75 6.03
N ALA A 157 -5.87 2.88 7.05
CA ALA A 157 -7.15 2.27 7.41
C ALA A 157 -7.61 2.73 8.79
N ARG A 158 -6.93 2.28 9.86
CA ARG A 158 -7.32 2.60 11.25
C ARG A 158 -7.37 4.09 11.56
N PRO A 159 -6.48 4.96 11.02
CA PRO A 159 -6.61 6.40 11.20
C PRO A 159 -7.95 6.95 10.73
N HIS A 160 -8.47 6.48 9.58
CA HIS A 160 -9.78 6.87 9.07
C HIS A 160 -10.96 6.28 9.85
N LEU A 161 -10.75 5.22 10.66
CA LEU A 161 -11.79 4.72 11.57
C LEU A 161 -11.90 5.58 12.82
N SER A 162 -10.80 6.17 13.29
CA SER A 162 -10.78 7.08 14.44
C SER A 162 -11.05 8.53 14.06
N ASP A 163 -10.61 8.94 12.88
CA ASP A 163 -10.87 10.27 12.29
C ASP A 163 -11.29 10.11 10.82
N PRO A 164 -12.59 10.02 10.51
CA PRO A 164 -13.08 9.89 9.13
C PRO A 164 -12.62 11.03 8.20
N PHE A 165 -12.28 12.18 8.74
CA PHE A 165 -11.82 13.37 8.03
C PHE A 165 -10.29 13.56 8.09
N TRP A 166 -9.54 12.53 8.47
CA TRP A 166 -8.09 12.58 8.65
C TRP A 166 -7.37 13.29 7.48
N THR A 167 -7.70 12.94 6.23
CA THR A 167 -7.10 13.57 5.04
C THR A 167 -7.37 15.07 4.96
N LEU A 168 -8.58 15.50 5.32
CA LEU A 168 -8.95 16.93 5.32
C LEU A 168 -8.21 17.70 6.43
N HIS A 169 -8.08 17.08 7.61
CA HIS A 169 -7.32 17.64 8.72
C HIS A 169 -5.82 17.70 8.40
N ALA A 170 -5.27 16.66 7.79
CA ALA A 170 -3.87 16.63 7.34
C ALA A 170 -3.57 17.73 6.32
N ALA A 171 -4.41 17.85 5.29
CA ALA A 171 -4.27 18.91 4.29
C ALA A 171 -4.31 20.31 4.91
N ALA A 172 -5.25 20.55 5.82
CA ALA A 172 -5.37 21.84 6.52
C ALA A 172 -4.15 22.13 7.40
N SER A 173 -3.62 21.14 8.14
CA SER A 173 -2.44 21.28 8.99
C SER A 173 -1.16 21.58 8.18
N LEU A 174 -1.07 21.06 6.96
CA LEU A 174 0.01 21.34 6.00
C LEU A 174 -0.22 22.64 5.19
N ASN A 175 -1.25 23.41 5.51
CA ASN A 175 -1.66 24.59 4.77
C ASN A 175 -1.99 24.34 3.29
N TYR A 176 -2.37 23.11 2.93
CA TYR A 176 -2.83 22.76 1.59
C TYR A 176 -4.31 23.09 1.44
N ARG A 177 -4.62 24.15 0.67
CA ARG A 177 -5.96 24.73 0.55
C ARG A 177 -6.78 24.17 -0.62
N GLU A 178 -6.15 23.42 -1.53
CA GLU A 178 -6.79 22.91 -2.73
C GLU A 178 -7.56 21.59 -2.49
N GLN A 179 -7.41 20.98 -1.30
CA GLN A 179 -8.19 19.78 -0.94
C GLN A 179 -9.68 20.14 -0.87
N PRO A 180 -10.53 19.58 -1.75
CA PRO A 180 -11.94 19.89 -1.72
C PRO A 180 -12.61 19.33 -0.47
N TRP A 181 -13.44 20.13 0.17
CA TRP A 181 -14.31 19.69 1.27
C TRP A 181 -15.71 19.44 0.72
N PRO A 182 -16.46 18.46 1.26
CA PRO A 182 -17.87 18.33 0.94
C PRO A 182 -18.59 19.66 1.25
N LYS A 183 -19.49 20.09 0.35
CA LYS A 183 -20.19 21.38 0.44
C LYS A 183 -20.87 21.59 1.81
N GLN A 184 -21.35 20.51 2.41
CA GLN A 184 -22.01 20.54 3.73
C GLN A 184 -21.06 20.91 4.87
N TYR A 185 -19.73 20.77 4.66
CA TYR A 185 -18.69 20.97 5.68
C TYR A 185 -17.82 22.19 5.46
N GLU A 186 -18.06 23.01 4.41
CA GLU A 186 -17.27 24.20 4.10
C GLU A 186 -17.22 25.22 5.26
N ALA A 187 -18.33 25.37 6.01
CA ALA A 187 -18.34 26.22 7.20
C ALA A 187 -17.42 25.67 8.31
N GLY A 188 -17.34 24.35 8.45
CA GLY A 188 -16.42 23.67 9.36
C GLY A 188 -14.96 23.85 8.93
N GLN A 189 -14.66 23.77 7.65
CA GLN A 189 -13.34 24.06 7.09
C GLN A 189 -12.83 25.46 7.50
N ALA A 190 -13.66 26.47 7.27
CA ALA A 190 -13.29 27.86 7.57
C ALA A 190 -13.02 28.07 9.06
N GLN A 191 -13.79 27.41 9.94
CA GLN A 191 -13.56 27.48 11.38
C GLN A 191 -12.29 26.71 11.79
N TYR A 192 -12.08 25.49 11.27
CA TYR A 192 -10.94 24.67 11.58
C TYR A 192 -9.62 25.36 11.21
N ILE A 193 -9.55 25.97 10.02
CA ILE A 193 -8.38 26.70 9.54
C ILE A 193 -8.08 27.90 10.45
N ARG A 194 -9.08 28.73 10.80
CA ARG A 194 -8.89 29.85 11.72
C ARG A 194 -8.37 29.42 13.09
N ASN A 195 -8.81 28.26 13.58
CA ASN A 195 -8.35 27.74 14.87
C ASN A 195 -6.90 27.27 14.81
N LEU A 196 -6.49 26.62 13.69
CA LEU A 196 -5.09 26.24 13.46
C LEU A 196 -4.18 27.47 13.41
N GLU A 197 -4.54 28.50 12.67
CA GLU A 197 -3.78 29.75 12.56
C GLU A 197 -3.58 30.40 13.94
N LYS A 198 -4.63 30.50 14.74
CA LYS A 198 -4.53 31.02 16.12
C LYS A 198 -3.63 30.16 17.01
N ALA A 199 -3.69 28.84 16.89
CA ALA A 199 -2.83 27.94 17.67
C ALA A 199 -1.35 28.07 17.28
N MET A 200 -1.06 28.26 15.99
CA MET A 200 0.30 28.50 15.50
C MET A 200 0.85 29.85 15.98
N ASP A 201 0.04 30.94 15.91
CA ASP A 201 0.42 32.25 16.41
C ASP A 201 0.77 32.20 17.90
N MET A 202 -0.06 31.53 18.72
CA MET A 202 0.21 31.38 20.17
C MET A 202 1.48 30.58 20.44
N ALA A 203 1.78 29.54 19.65
CA ALA A 203 2.98 28.73 19.81
C ALA A 203 4.26 29.50 19.42
N GLN A 204 4.18 30.50 18.53
CA GLN A 204 5.32 31.36 18.17
C GLN A 204 5.60 32.46 19.19
N MET A 205 4.63 32.78 20.06
CA MET A 205 4.75 33.82 21.09
C MET A 205 5.22 33.26 22.46
N ALA A 206 5.30 31.94 22.60
CA ALA A 206 5.72 31.23 23.82
C ALA A 206 7.20 30.82 23.76
#